data_8401e70159be5fc20ab5a769d0e9a58d
#
_entry.id   8401e70159be5fc20ab5a769d0e9a58d
#
_cell.length_a   1.000
_cell.length_b   1.000
_cell.length_c   1.000
_cell.angle_alpha   90.00
_cell.angle_beta   90.00
_cell.angle_gamma   90.00
#
_symmetry.space_group_name_H-M   'P 1'
#
loop_
_entity.id
_entity.type
_entity.pdbx_description
1 polymer ?
#
loop_
_entity_poly.entity_id
_entity_poly.type
_entity_poly.pdbx_seq_one_letter_code
_entity_poly.pdbx_strand_id
1 'polypeptide(L)'
;MASDFNINDLQLKYLELETLLDITNELNSFDQISVLLQEILVKSCGVLNASSGLILIEDDNSDVLHIGADFNIDISVLKGLIFNKRKGIISEINESRKARNIKIEDDSFLSKTQCKFGLIAPFLDKKNLVGVIILFDKESRQGLSPFHDADANMLSAIATQASVAYNNIKLIENIKEAKTFNDNVMQSIVTGVFTTNLMGEINHINRAAIAIINLDKENVLGNHYEYVFESNEYITQLITKCELESVTISESQILLECNGKSTTVNISVSPLMNDSNEPIGSVVAMEDLSNLDKLKSTFKKYVSKQIVDQLLENDEMLNLGGQEQEATILFSDIRGFTSMSETMAPNEV
;
A
#
# COMPACT_ATOMS: atom_id res chain seq x y z
N MET A 1 46.83 41.34 -6.59
CA MET A 1 45.50 41.84 -6.92
C MET A 1 44.52 41.11 -6.01
N ALA A 2 44.20 41.71 -4.88
CA ALA A 2 43.19 41.20 -3.98
C ALA A 2 41.84 41.56 -4.62
N SER A 3 41.01 40.57 -4.88
CA SER A 3 39.64 40.76 -5.35
C SER A 3 38.85 41.47 -4.24
N ASP A 4 38.39 42.67 -4.50
CA ASP A 4 37.41 43.37 -3.68
C ASP A 4 36.15 42.47 -3.61
N PHE A 5 36.08 41.65 -2.60
CA PHE A 5 34.83 40.94 -2.23
C PHE A 5 33.87 42.03 -1.74
N ASN A 6 32.94 42.39 -2.60
CA ASN A 6 31.93 43.38 -2.29
C ASN A 6 31.07 42.86 -1.11
N ILE A 7 31.17 43.50 0.05
CA ILE A 7 30.44 43.17 1.28
C ILE A 7 28.93 43.09 0.99
N ASN A 8 28.42 43.90 0.08
CA ASN A 8 27.04 43.91 -0.36
C ASN A 8 26.65 42.57 -1.08
N ASP A 9 27.57 42.01 -1.86
CA ASP A 9 27.36 40.73 -2.58
C ASP A 9 27.30 39.56 -1.60
N LEU A 10 28.11 39.62 -0.54
CA LEU A 10 28.10 38.62 0.52
C LEU A 10 26.83 38.71 1.37
N GLN A 11 26.35 39.90 1.66
CA GLN A 11 25.11 40.13 2.39
C GLN A 11 23.89 39.68 1.58
N LEU A 12 23.88 39.91 0.27
CA LEU A 12 22.82 39.46 -0.62
C LEU A 12 22.75 37.92 -0.66
N LYS A 13 23.88 37.25 -0.82
CA LYS A 13 23.98 35.78 -0.80
C LYS A 13 23.59 35.19 0.55
N TYR A 14 23.91 35.86 1.65
CA TYR A 14 23.48 35.42 2.98
C TYR A 14 21.96 35.49 3.12
N LEU A 15 21.34 36.57 2.67
CA LEU A 15 19.88 36.73 2.70
C LEU A 15 19.17 35.71 1.79
N GLU A 16 19.73 35.42 0.61
CA GLU A 16 19.23 34.36 -0.28
C GLU A 16 19.30 32.98 0.40
N LEU A 17 20.42 32.70 1.08
CA LEU A 17 20.59 31.41 1.80
C LEU A 17 19.63 31.28 2.98
N GLU A 18 19.43 32.35 3.75
CA GLU A 18 18.49 32.37 4.87
C GLU A 18 17.05 32.15 4.38
N THR A 19 16.66 32.81 3.31
CA THR A 19 15.34 32.60 2.67
C THR A 19 15.15 31.17 2.19
N LEU A 20 16.18 30.56 1.60
CA LEU A 20 16.13 29.16 1.16
C LEU A 20 16.03 28.18 2.33
N LEU A 21 16.73 28.44 3.42
CA LEU A 21 16.66 27.63 4.65
C LEU A 21 15.25 27.67 5.27
N ASP A 22 14.68 28.86 5.35
CA ASP A 22 13.31 29.04 5.87
C ASP A 22 12.28 28.31 5.02
N ILE A 23 12.38 28.45 3.69
CA ILE A 23 11.53 27.71 2.75
C ILE A 23 11.71 26.20 2.96
N THR A 24 12.95 25.70 3.06
CA THR A 24 13.23 24.26 3.21
C THR A 24 12.64 23.70 4.50
N ASN A 25 12.77 24.42 5.62
CA ASN A 25 12.24 23.99 6.91
C ASN A 25 10.71 23.88 6.89
N GLU A 26 10.06 24.86 6.27
CA GLU A 26 8.60 24.86 6.14
C GLU A 26 8.10 23.77 5.17
N LEU A 27 8.78 23.58 4.02
CA LEU A 27 8.38 22.56 3.03
C LEU A 27 8.42 21.12 3.59
N ASN A 28 9.29 20.85 4.56
CA ASN A 28 9.39 19.53 5.19
C ASN A 28 8.30 19.26 6.25
N SER A 29 7.43 20.23 6.55
CA SER A 29 6.36 20.09 7.54
C SER A 29 5.03 19.63 6.94
N PHE A 30 4.92 19.53 5.62
CA PHE A 30 3.68 19.16 4.94
C PHE A 30 3.53 17.64 4.79
N ASP A 31 2.29 17.16 4.98
CA ASP A 31 1.94 15.74 4.88
C ASP A 31 1.21 15.38 3.57
N GLN A 32 0.83 16.40 2.77
CA GLN A 32 0.05 16.24 1.55
C GLN A 32 0.72 16.94 0.37
N ILE A 33 0.85 16.24 -0.74
CA ILE A 33 1.48 16.76 -1.97
C ILE A 33 0.76 18.01 -2.48
N SER A 34 -0.58 18.04 -2.49
CA SER A 34 -1.34 19.19 -2.99
C SER A 34 -1.08 20.47 -2.21
N VAL A 35 -0.99 20.36 -0.88
CA VAL A 35 -0.69 21.49 0.01
C VAL A 35 0.75 21.95 -0.19
N LEU A 36 1.69 21.00 -0.27
CA LEU A 36 3.10 21.30 -0.54
C LEU A 36 3.27 22.07 -1.86
N LEU A 37 2.67 21.58 -2.97
CA LEU A 37 2.80 22.23 -4.28
C LEU A 37 2.23 23.65 -4.28
N GLN A 38 1.09 23.85 -3.60
CA GLN A 38 0.48 25.18 -3.46
C GLN A 38 1.39 26.15 -2.69
N GLU A 39 1.97 25.72 -1.58
CA GLU A 39 2.89 26.53 -0.78
C GLU A 39 4.19 26.85 -1.54
N ILE A 40 4.76 25.87 -2.25
CA ILE A 40 5.92 26.09 -3.10
C ILE A 40 5.62 27.19 -4.10
N LEU A 41 4.47 27.13 -4.77
CA LEU A 41 4.10 28.09 -5.79
C LEU A 41 3.90 29.50 -5.23
N VAL A 42 3.15 29.61 -4.14
CA VAL A 42 2.89 30.90 -3.46
C VAL A 42 4.19 31.54 -3.00
N LYS A 43 5.10 30.75 -2.37
CA LYS A 43 6.41 31.23 -1.92
C LYS A 43 7.31 31.63 -3.09
N SER A 44 7.32 30.82 -4.15
CA SER A 44 8.09 31.15 -5.37
C SER A 44 7.61 32.47 -5.99
N CYS A 45 6.32 32.68 -6.08
CA CYS A 45 5.73 33.94 -6.55
C CYS A 45 6.12 35.11 -5.63
N GLY A 46 6.02 34.93 -4.32
CA GLY A 46 6.36 35.98 -3.34
C GLY A 46 7.84 36.37 -3.38
N VAL A 47 8.76 35.40 -3.36
CA VAL A 47 10.21 35.65 -3.36
C VAL A 47 10.69 36.32 -4.65
N LEU A 48 10.11 35.94 -5.78
CA LEU A 48 10.51 36.41 -7.10
C LEU A 48 9.64 37.59 -7.62
N ASN A 49 8.69 38.03 -6.79
CA ASN A 49 7.69 39.04 -7.16
C ASN A 49 6.99 38.72 -8.48
N ALA A 50 6.63 37.44 -8.68
CA ALA A 50 5.85 37.00 -9.83
C ALA A 50 4.35 37.27 -9.61
N SER A 51 3.66 37.79 -10.64
CA SER A 51 2.22 38.10 -10.55
C SER A 51 1.35 36.85 -10.52
N SER A 52 1.82 35.76 -11.14
CA SER A 52 1.09 34.50 -11.22
C SER A 52 2.04 33.33 -11.46
N GLY A 53 1.53 32.12 -11.30
CA GLY A 53 2.35 30.91 -11.47
C GLY A 53 1.53 29.65 -11.64
N LEU A 54 2.21 28.59 -12.08
CA LEU A 54 1.65 27.27 -12.35
C LEU A 54 2.69 26.19 -12.01
N ILE A 55 2.25 25.13 -11.36
CA ILE A 55 3.01 23.89 -11.25
C ILE A 55 2.33 22.81 -12.05
N LEU A 56 3.08 22.22 -12.98
CA LEU A 56 2.67 21.01 -13.69
C LEU A 56 3.44 19.84 -13.11
N ILE A 57 2.74 18.76 -12.78
CA ILE A 57 3.33 17.55 -12.17
C ILE A 57 2.89 16.30 -12.93
N GLU A 58 3.72 15.26 -12.95
CA GLU A 58 3.39 14.00 -13.60
C GLU A 58 2.36 13.19 -12.83
N ASP A 59 1.61 12.40 -13.57
CA ASP A 59 0.73 11.37 -13.04
C ASP A 59 1.42 10.00 -13.24
N ASP A 60 1.75 9.34 -12.12
CA ASP A 60 2.36 8.00 -12.00
C ASP A 60 3.23 7.53 -13.19
N ASN A 61 4.42 8.15 -13.36
CA ASN A 61 5.39 7.83 -14.41
C ASN A 61 4.90 8.02 -15.85
N SER A 62 3.87 8.84 -16.07
CA SER A 62 3.40 9.16 -17.40
C SER A 62 4.24 10.28 -18.06
N ASP A 63 4.24 10.33 -19.39
CA ASP A 63 4.80 11.46 -20.12
C ASP A 63 3.87 12.69 -20.08
N VAL A 64 2.68 12.57 -19.50
CA VAL A 64 1.67 13.64 -19.39
C VAL A 64 1.78 14.29 -18.02
N LEU A 65 1.73 15.62 -18.03
CA LEU A 65 1.68 16.44 -16.82
C LEU A 65 0.26 17.00 -16.65
N HIS A 66 -0.17 17.12 -15.40
CA HIS A 66 -1.40 17.80 -15.02
C HIS A 66 -1.11 19.02 -14.14
N ILE A 67 -2.09 19.88 -13.95
CA ILE A 67 -1.95 21.05 -13.07
C ILE A 67 -1.96 20.57 -11.62
N GLY A 68 -0.82 20.68 -10.94
CA GLY A 68 -0.66 20.33 -9.52
C GLY A 68 -0.95 21.51 -8.58
N ALA A 69 -0.64 22.74 -9.02
CA ALA A 69 -0.98 23.96 -8.29
C ALA A 69 -1.06 25.16 -9.25
N ASP A 70 -1.87 26.13 -8.89
CA ASP A 70 -2.01 27.39 -9.62
C ASP A 70 -2.08 28.59 -8.66
N PHE A 71 -1.58 29.71 -9.08
CA PHE A 71 -1.61 30.95 -8.34
C PHE A 71 -1.93 32.11 -9.28
N ASN A 72 -3.06 32.80 -9.04
CA ASN A 72 -3.50 34.01 -9.73
C ASN A 72 -3.51 33.87 -11.27
N ILE A 73 -3.87 32.68 -11.78
CA ILE A 73 -4.00 32.37 -13.20
C ILE A 73 -5.38 31.79 -13.48
N ASP A 74 -5.99 32.16 -14.62
CA ASP A 74 -7.25 31.55 -15.03
C ASP A 74 -7.00 30.19 -15.67
N ILE A 75 -7.13 29.12 -14.86
CA ILE A 75 -6.96 27.74 -15.33
C ILE A 75 -8.05 27.31 -16.36
N SER A 76 -9.15 28.05 -16.49
CA SER A 76 -10.20 27.71 -17.45
C SER A 76 -9.70 27.78 -18.90
N VAL A 77 -8.75 28.66 -19.18
CA VAL A 77 -8.12 28.81 -20.52
C VAL A 77 -7.17 27.65 -20.84
N LEU A 78 -6.77 26.87 -19.81
CA LEU A 78 -5.88 25.71 -19.92
C LEU A 78 -6.65 24.38 -19.96
N LYS A 79 -7.98 24.41 -19.78
CA LYS A 79 -8.81 23.20 -19.82
C LYS A 79 -8.69 22.49 -21.16
N GLY A 80 -8.49 21.17 -21.09
CA GLY A 80 -8.36 20.31 -22.28
C GLY A 80 -6.99 20.33 -22.94
N LEU A 81 -6.03 21.09 -22.41
CA LEU A 81 -4.63 21.00 -22.85
C LEU A 81 -3.96 19.79 -22.25
N ILE A 82 -3.17 19.11 -23.09
CA ILE A 82 -2.31 17.99 -22.66
C ILE A 82 -0.89 18.51 -22.59
N PHE A 83 -0.35 18.58 -21.39
CA PHE A 83 1.05 18.93 -21.14
C PHE A 83 1.90 17.68 -21.25
N ASN A 84 2.87 17.66 -22.14
CA ASN A 84 3.68 16.46 -22.40
C ASN A 84 5.16 16.78 -22.23
N LYS A 85 5.88 15.91 -21.51
CA LYS A 85 7.32 16.04 -21.22
C LYS A 85 8.21 16.07 -22.48
N ARG A 86 7.68 15.56 -23.61
CA ARG A 86 8.42 15.44 -24.89
C ARG A 86 8.02 16.51 -25.91
N LYS A 87 7.22 17.52 -25.53
CA LYS A 87 6.76 18.55 -26.46
C LYS A 87 6.98 19.95 -25.92
N GLY A 88 7.25 20.90 -26.83
CA GLY A 88 7.36 22.32 -26.54
C GLY A 88 8.45 22.65 -25.52
N ILE A 89 8.21 23.71 -24.77
CA ILE A 89 9.14 24.21 -23.76
C ILE A 89 9.46 23.19 -22.65
N ILE A 90 8.50 22.29 -22.34
CA ILE A 90 8.70 21.25 -21.30
C ILE A 90 9.78 20.25 -21.74
N SER A 91 9.82 19.88 -23.03
CA SER A 91 10.87 19.00 -23.57
C SER A 91 12.25 19.64 -23.45
N GLU A 92 12.35 20.92 -23.76
CA GLU A 92 13.63 21.66 -23.69
C GLU A 92 14.13 21.78 -22.24
N ILE A 93 13.23 21.95 -21.27
CA ILE A 93 13.55 21.93 -19.85
C ILE A 93 13.93 20.53 -19.38
N ASN A 94 13.26 19.49 -19.88
CA ASN A 94 13.61 18.13 -19.58
C ASN A 94 15.04 17.76 -20.06
N GLU A 95 15.45 18.28 -21.20
CA GLU A 95 16.79 18.07 -21.75
C GLU A 95 17.86 18.91 -21.03
N SER A 96 17.59 20.21 -20.86
CA SER A 96 18.56 21.16 -20.27
C SER A 96 18.71 21.00 -18.77
N ARG A 97 17.62 20.59 -18.07
CA ARG A 97 17.53 20.47 -16.62
C ARG A 97 17.90 21.72 -15.84
N LYS A 98 17.71 22.87 -16.45
CA LYS A 98 18.04 24.18 -15.87
C LYS A 98 16.85 25.11 -15.96
N ALA A 99 16.71 25.94 -14.94
CA ALA A 99 15.75 27.04 -15.00
C ALA A 99 16.19 28.05 -16.09
N ARG A 100 15.20 28.61 -16.77
CA ARG A 100 15.47 29.64 -17.78
C ARG A 100 14.25 30.55 -18.00
N ASN A 101 14.55 31.74 -18.51
CA ASN A 101 13.55 32.64 -19.04
C ASN A 101 12.93 32.08 -20.33
N ILE A 102 11.63 32.25 -20.47
CA ILE A 102 10.86 31.80 -21.63
C ILE A 102 10.13 32.98 -22.27
N LYS A 103 10.04 32.95 -23.58
CA LYS A 103 9.17 33.84 -24.34
C LYS A 103 7.79 33.16 -24.47
N ILE A 104 6.79 33.80 -23.93
CA ILE A 104 5.42 33.24 -23.89
C ILE A 104 4.86 32.99 -25.29
N GLU A 105 5.27 33.81 -26.27
CA GLU A 105 4.83 33.71 -27.67
C GLU A 105 5.34 32.44 -28.39
N ASP A 106 6.44 31.87 -27.91
CA ASP A 106 7.11 30.73 -28.55
C ASP A 106 6.41 29.38 -28.22
N ASP A 107 5.50 29.34 -27.26
CA ASP A 107 4.82 28.11 -26.87
C ASP A 107 3.29 28.22 -26.95
N SER A 108 2.67 27.21 -27.55
CA SER A 108 1.23 27.21 -27.88
C SER A 108 0.31 27.20 -26.67
N PHE A 109 0.76 26.69 -25.51
CA PHE A 109 -0.07 26.72 -24.31
C PHE A 109 0.18 27.98 -23.48
N LEU A 110 1.42 28.45 -23.41
CA LEU A 110 1.80 29.67 -22.68
C LEU A 110 1.15 30.91 -23.29
N SER A 111 1.06 30.97 -24.62
CA SER A 111 0.41 32.09 -25.33
C SER A 111 -1.05 32.29 -24.93
N LYS A 112 -1.73 31.28 -24.41
CA LYS A 112 -3.11 31.35 -23.90
C LYS A 112 -3.22 32.03 -22.53
N THR A 113 -2.14 32.14 -21.78
CA THR A 113 -2.16 32.72 -20.43
C THR A 113 -2.26 34.24 -20.41
N GLN A 114 -2.13 34.91 -21.55
CA GLN A 114 -2.07 36.37 -21.69
C GLN A 114 -0.94 37.07 -20.93
N CYS A 115 0.01 36.31 -20.41
CA CYS A 115 1.21 36.81 -19.73
C CYS A 115 2.24 37.30 -20.76
N LYS A 116 3.21 38.12 -20.34
CA LYS A 116 4.24 38.68 -21.22
C LYS A 116 5.59 37.99 -21.03
N PHE A 117 5.94 37.70 -19.80
CA PHE A 117 7.24 37.16 -19.41
C PHE A 117 7.03 35.87 -18.63
N GLY A 118 7.90 34.90 -18.82
CA GLY A 118 7.85 33.66 -18.10
C GLY A 118 9.23 33.19 -17.63
N LEU A 119 9.24 32.49 -16.52
CA LEU A 119 10.39 31.81 -15.97
C LEU A 119 9.96 30.37 -15.64
N ILE A 120 10.71 29.37 -16.13
CA ILE A 120 10.42 27.97 -15.91
C ILE A 120 11.60 27.26 -15.23
N ALA A 121 11.32 26.41 -14.26
CA ALA A 121 12.31 25.54 -13.63
C ALA A 121 11.83 24.08 -13.60
N PRO A 122 12.74 23.11 -13.76
CA PRO A 122 12.39 21.69 -13.66
C PRO A 122 12.19 21.26 -12.22
N PHE A 123 11.23 20.37 -12.04
CA PHE A 123 11.00 19.61 -10.82
C PHE A 123 11.56 18.21 -11.04
N LEU A 124 12.63 17.83 -10.32
CA LEU A 124 13.42 16.64 -10.65
C LEU A 124 13.39 15.63 -9.51
N ASP A 125 13.13 14.35 -9.83
CA ASP A 125 13.50 13.22 -8.98
C ASP A 125 14.76 12.57 -9.53
N LYS A 126 15.89 12.74 -8.83
CA LYS A 126 17.22 12.30 -9.27
C LYS A 126 17.55 12.84 -10.66
N LYS A 127 17.26 12.07 -11.70
CA LYS A 127 17.47 12.43 -13.10
C LYS A 127 16.18 12.53 -13.92
N ASN A 128 15.02 12.24 -13.34
CA ASN A 128 13.75 12.24 -14.04
C ASN A 128 13.01 13.55 -13.82
N LEU A 129 12.44 14.10 -14.87
CA LEU A 129 11.54 15.24 -14.77
C LEU A 129 10.20 14.74 -14.26
N VAL A 130 9.83 15.13 -13.04
CA VAL A 130 8.53 14.84 -12.44
C VAL A 130 7.54 16.01 -12.62
N GLY A 131 8.03 17.19 -12.97
CA GLY A 131 7.18 18.34 -13.21
C GLY A 131 7.97 19.60 -13.57
N VAL A 132 7.26 20.71 -13.66
CA VAL A 132 7.84 22.04 -13.89
C VAL A 132 7.11 23.09 -13.06
N ILE A 133 7.86 24.09 -12.58
CA ILE A 133 7.33 25.31 -11.98
C ILE A 133 7.46 26.42 -13.02
N ILE A 134 6.37 27.12 -13.30
CA ILE A 134 6.33 28.23 -14.25
C ILE A 134 5.82 29.45 -13.51
N LEU A 135 6.59 30.53 -13.54
CA LEU A 135 6.22 31.82 -12.99
C LEU A 135 6.04 32.81 -14.12
N PHE A 136 5.10 33.72 -13.95
CA PHE A 136 4.75 34.71 -14.97
C PHE A 136 4.84 36.11 -14.42
N ASP A 137 5.25 37.04 -15.31
CA ASP A 137 5.19 38.49 -15.16
C ASP A 137 5.75 38.99 -13.82
N LYS A 138 7.02 39.31 -13.81
CA LYS A 138 7.67 39.91 -12.63
C LYS A 138 7.19 41.35 -12.40
N GLU A 139 6.66 41.59 -11.21
CA GLU A 139 6.22 42.93 -10.79
C GLU A 139 7.41 43.79 -10.34
N SER A 140 7.49 44.99 -10.85
CA SER A 140 8.49 45.99 -10.48
C SER A 140 7.84 47.34 -10.24
N ARG A 141 8.58 48.30 -9.67
CA ARG A 141 8.10 49.68 -9.47
C ARG A 141 7.69 50.40 -10.77
N GLN A 142 8.19 49.91 -11.91
CA GLN A 142 7.95 50.48 -13.24
C GLN A 142 6.91 49.70 -14.06
N GLY A 143 6.28 48.70 -13.44
CA GLY A 143 5.32 47.77 -14.08
C GLY A 143 5.90 46.38 -14.28
N LEU A 144 5.33 45.61 -15.20
CA LEU A 144 5.80 44.27 -15.50
C LEU A 144 7.19 44.29 -16.16
N SER A 145 8.07 43.41 -15.73
CA SER A 145 9.45 43.28 -16.22
C SER A 145 9.80 41.80 -16.49
N PRO A 146 10.80 41.53 -17.35
CA PRO A 146 11.32 40.17 -17.51
C PRO A 146 12.06 39.69 -16.26
N PHE A 147 12.14 38.41 -16.09
CA PHE A 147 13.01 37.79 -15.08
C PHE A 147 14.48 37.85 -15.53
N HIS A 148 15.38 37.88 -14.57
CA HIS A 148 16.83 37.91 -14.80
C HIS A 148 17.46 36.55 -14.45
N ASP A 149 18.74 36.38 -14.79
CA ASP A 149 19.47 35.12 -14.48
C ASP A 149 19.54 34.83 -12.98
N ALA A 150 19.57 35.85 -12.13
CA ALA A 150 19.52 35.72 -10.68
C ALA A 150 18.18 35.09 -10.24
N ASP A 151 17.05 35.48 -10.86
CA ASP A 151 15.73 34.92 -10.59
C ASP A 151 15.67 33.43 -11.01
N ALA A 152 16.30 33.09 -12.15
CA ALA A 152 16.38 31.72 -12.62
C ALA A 152 17.20 30.83 -11.68
N ASN A 153 18.30 31.35 -11.14
CA ASN A 153 19.08 30.62 -10.14
C ASN A 153 18.31 30.42 -8.85
N MET A 154 17.58 31.43 -8.37
CA MET A 154 16.76 31.34 -7.17
C MET A 154 15.61 30.35 -7.37
N LEU A 155 14.88 30.43 -8.48
CA LEU A 155 13.80 29.46 -8.77
C LEU A 155 14.34 28.02 -8.89
N SER A 156 15.53 27.85 -9.49
CA SER A 156 16.18 26.54 -9.57
C SER A 156 16.51 25.99 -8.18
N ALA A 157 16.98 26.83 -7.26
CA ALA A 157 17.27 26.44 -5.88
C ALA A 157 15.97 26.04 -5.14
N ILE A 158 14.91 26.85 -5.26
CA ILE A 158 13.59 26.54 -4.68
C ILE A 158 13.06 25.22 -5.25
N ALA A 159 13.08 25.05 -6.58
CA ALA A 159 12.62 23.83 -7.25
C ALA A 159 13.40 22.58 -6.80
N THR A 160 14.69 22.73 -6.54
CA THR A 160 15.52 21.63 -6.02
C THR A 160 15.06 21.21 -4.62
N GLN A 161 14.88 22.16 -3.71
CA GLN A 161 14.41 21.87 -2.35
C GLN A 161 12.97 21.32 -2.35
N ALA A 162 12.13 21.90 -3.18
CA ALA A 162 10.77 21.45 -3.39
C ALA A 162 10.71 20.00 -3.91
N SER A 163 11.61 19.65 -4.82
CA SER A 163 11.72 18.27 -5.33
C SER A 163 12.07 17.27 -4.23
N VAL A 164 12.96 17.64 -3.31
CA VAL A 164 13.30 16.79 -2.16
C VAL A 164 12.08 16.58 -1.25
N ALA A 165 11.38 17.68 -0.91
CA ALA A 165 10.19 17.59 -0.07
C ALA A 165 9.08 16.75 -0.73
N TYR A 166 8.82 16.97 -2.03
CA TYR A 166 7.87 16.18 -2.81
C TYR A 166 8.18 14.68 -2.79
N ASN A 167 9.44 14.33 -3.06
CA ASN A 167 9.86 12.94 -3.09
C ASN A 167 9.76 12.27 -1.71
N ASN A 168 10.04 13.01 -0.63
CA ASN A 168 9.88 12.51 0.73
C ASN A 168 8.41 12.16 1.02
N ILE A 169 7.47 13.07 0.69
CA ILE A 169 6.04 12.80 0.87
C ILE A 169 5.59 11.60 0.02
N LYS A 170 5.98 11.57 -1.27
CA LYS A 170 5.64 10.47 -2.17
C LYS A 170 6.16 9.12 -1.67
N LEU A 171 7.37 9.07 -1.13
CA LEU A 171 7.93 7.86 -0.51
C LEU A 171 7.12 7.42 0.72
N ILE A 172 6.73 8.37 1.58
CA ILE A 172 5.91 8.07 2.76
C ILE A 172 4.53 7.56 2.35
N GLU A 173 3.90 8.17 1.33
CA GLU A 173 2.62 7.72 0.78
C GLU A 173 2.73 6.29 0.21
N ASN A 174 3.75 6.01 -0.60
CA ASN A 174 4.00 4.68 -1.16
C ASN A 174 4.22 3.62 -0.06
N ILE A 175 4.97 3.94 0.99
CA ILE A 175 5.17 3.04 2.14
C ILE A 175 3.85 2.78 2.86
N LYS A 176 3.04 3.82 3.07
CA LYS A 176 1.71 3.72 3.68
C LYS A 176 0.76 2.85 2.86
N GLU A 177 0.72 3.04 1.55
CA GLU A 177 -0.09 2.25 0.63
C GLU A 177 0.35 0.78 0.60
N ALA A 178 1.66 0.52 0.49
CA ALA A 178 2.20 -0.83 0.53
C ALA A 178 1.89 -1.54 1.85
N LYS A 179 2.02 -0.83 2.98
CA LYS A 179 1.66 -1.36 4.30
C LYS A 179 0.17 -1.68 4.37
N THR A 180 -0.69 -0.74 3.96
CA THR A 180 -2.16 -0.93 3.97
C THR A 180 -2.56 -2.10 3.07
N PHE A 181 -1.95 -2.22 1.89
CA PHE A 181 -2.17 -3.34 0.99
C PHE A 181 -1.79 -4.67 1.64
N ASN A 182 -0.60 -4.77 2.24
CA ASN A 182 -0.14 -5.97 2.95
C ASN A 182 -1.06 -6.33 4.12
N ASP A 183 -1.48 -5.34 4.91
CA ASP A 183 -2.41 -5.54 6.02
C ASP A 183 -3.77 -6.06 5.51
N ASN A 184 -4.30 -5.49 4.43
CA ASN A 184 -5.57 -5.93 3.83
C ASN A 184 -5.47 -7.36 3.26
N VAL A 185 -4.38 -7.70 2.56
CA VAL A 185 -4.14 -9.06 2.07
C VAL A 185 -4.10 -10.03 3.24
N MET A 186 -3.34 -9.74 4.27
CA MET A 186 -3.21 -10.56 5.47
C MET A 186 -4.58 -10.78 6.15
N GLN A 187 -5.41 -9.71 6.28
CA GLN A 187 -6.73 -9.80 6.91
C GLN A 187 -7.78 -10.52 6.05
N SER A 188 -7.60 -10.60 4.73
CA SER A 188 -8.51 -11.26 3.80
C SER A 188 -8.27 -12.77 3.66
N ILE A 189 -7.11 -13.27 4.08
CA ILE A 189 -6.76 -14.69 4.04
C ILE A 189 -7.68 -15.48 5.00
N VAL A 190 -8.29 -16.54 4.49
CA VAL A 190 -9.19 -17.42 5.26
C VAL A 190 -8.40 -18.30 6.24
N THR A 191 -7.19 -18.69 5.88
CA THR A 191 -6.26 -19.39 6.76
C THR A 191 -5.81 -18.46 7.89
N GLY A 192 -5.89 -18.92 9.13
CA GLY A 192 -5.35 -18.20 10.28
C GLY A 192 -3.83 -18.10 10.16
N VAL A 193 -3.29 -16.89 10.17
CA VAL A 193 -1.84 -16.66 10.09
C VAL A 193 -1.42 -15.72 11.21
N PHE A 194 -0.34 -16.09 11.89
CA PHE A 194 0.39 -15.19 12.78
C PHE A 194 1.89 -15.34 12.60
N THR A 195 2.65 -14.33 13.01
CA THR A 195 4.12 -14.35 12.97
C THR A 195 4.69 -14.01 14.34
N THR A 196 5.84 -14.60 14.64
CA THR A 196 6.63 -14.30 15.84
C THR A 196 7.93 -13.57 15.47
N ASN A 197 8.52 -12.90 16.44
CA ASN A 197 9.90 -12.44 16.38
C ASN A 197 10.86 -13.51 16.96
N LEU A 198 12.15 -13.22 16.97
CA LEU A 198 13.19 -14.12 17.56
C LEU A 198 13.03 -14.35 19.07
N MET A 199 12.23 -13.52 19.75
CA MET A 199 11.94 -13.69 21.19
C MET A 199 10.66 -14.51 21.41
N GLY A 200 10.03 -15.04 20.34
CA GLY A 200 8.78 -15.78 20.44
C GLY A 200 7.53 -14.91 20.65
N GLU A 201 7.64 -13.58 20.58
CA GLU A 201 6.50 -12.67 20.73
C GLU A 201 5.72 -12.57 19.42
N ILE A 202 4.40 -12.65 19.48
CA ILE A 202 3.52 -12.56 18.32
C ILE A 202 3.42 -11.10 17.90
N ASN A 203 3.96 -10.76 16.72
CA ASN A 203 4.01 -9.40 16.20
C ASN A 203 2.96 -9.09 15.13
N HIS A 204 2.47 -10.09 14.40
CA HIS A 204 1.36 -9.98 13.46
C HIS A 204 0.40 -11.13 13.62
N ILE A 205 -0.90 -10.85 13.43
CA ILE A 205 -1.96 -11.86 13.45
C ILE A 205 -3.13 -11.41 12.58
N ASN A 206 -3.69 -12.30 11.77
CA ASN A 206 -4.83 -12.00 10.95
C ASN A 206 -6.16 -12.33 11.66
N ARG A 207 -7.26 -11.86 11.07
CA ARG A 207 -8.61 -12.06 11.60
C ARG A 207 -8.98 -13.53 11.72
N ALA A 208 -8.56 -14.37 10.77
CA ALA A 208 -8.86 -15.80 10.79
C ALA A 208 -8.17 -16.50 11.96
N ALA A 209 -6.90 -16.19 12.24
CA ALA A 209 -6.18 -16.73 13.40
C ALA A 209 -6.84 -16.32 14.73
N ILE A 210 -7.24 -15.05 14.86
CA ILE A 210 -8.00 -14.56 16.03
C ILE A 210 -9.27 -15.38 16.24
N ALA A 211 -10.04 -15.66 15.17
CA ALA A 211 -11.27 -16.45 15.24
C ALA A 211 -11.03 -17.93 15.60
N ILE A 212 -9.90 -18.50 15.14
CA ILE A 212 -9.50 -19.89 15.46
C ILE A 212 -9.06 -19.98 16.93
N ILE A 213 -8.17 -19.09 17.38
CA ILE A 213 -7.62 -19.04 18.74
C ILE A 213 -8.70 -18.61 19.76
N ASN A 214 -9.73 -17.89 19.31
CA ASN A 214 -10.83 -17.39 20.16
C ASN A 214 -10.37 -16.50 21.32
N LEU A 215 -9.38 -15.65 21.07
CA LEU A 215 -8.88 -14.63 21.98
C LEU A 215 -8.97 -13.26 21.32
N ASP A 216 -9.07 -12.20 22.12
CA ASP A 216 -9.00 -10.83 21.61
C ASP A 216 -7.59 -10.52 21.12
N LYS A 217 -7.48 -9.70 20.05
CA LYS A 217 -6.22 -9.33 19.44
C LYS A 217 -5.23 -8.72 20.44
N GLU A 218 -5.73 -7.93 21.39
CA GLU A 218 -4.95 -7.27 22.44
C GLU A 218 -4.30 -8.27 23.41
N ASN A 219 -4.92 -9.43 23.61
CA ASN A 219 -4.41 -10.51 24.45
C ASN A 219 -3.41 -11.43 23.73
N VAL A 220 -3.24 -11.25 22.41
CA VAL A 220 -2.35 -12.09 21.60
C VAL A 220 -1.13 -11.30 21.15
N LEU A 221 -1.32 -10.08 20.62
CA LEU A 221 -0.21 -9.27 20.10
C LEU A 221 0.74 -8.83 21.22
N GLY A 222 2.04 -8.99 20.95
CA GLY A 222 3.11 -8.65 21.89
C GLY A 222 3.33 -9.68 22.99
N ASN A 223 2.49 -10.71 23.09
CA ASN A 223 2.69 -11.80 24.03
C ASN A 223 3.47 -12.95 23.39
N HIS A 224 4.22 -13.67 24.23
CA HIS A 224 4.94 -14.85 23.81
C HIS A 224 3.96 -15.98 23.44
N TYR A 225 4.25 -16.73 22.38
CA TYR A 225 3.34 -17.77 21.89
C TYR A 225 3.07 -18.87 22.94
N GLU A 226 4.04 -19.17 23.83
CA GLU A 226 3.83 -20.13 24.92
C GLU A 226 2.71 -19.71 25.88
N TYR A 227 2.56 -18.41 26.14
CA TYR A 227 1.48 -17.88 26.95
C TYR A 227 0.12 -17.98 26.24
N VAL A 228 0.09 -17.66 24.95
CA VAL A 228 -1.15 -17.69 24.13
C VAL A 228 -1.63 -19.13 23.96
N PHE A 229 -0.73 -20.09 23.83
CA PHE A 229 -1.00 -21.53 23.64
C PHE A 229 -0.68 -22.37 24.89
N GLU A 230 -0.81 -21.80 26.10
CA GLU A 230 -0.51 -22.49 27.36
C GLU A 230 -1.22 -23.86 27.48
N SER A 231 -2.46 -23.95 26.99
CA SER A 231 -3.23 -25.23 27.00
C SER A 231 -2.87 -26.18 25.84
N ASN A 232 -1.90 -25.83 24.99
CA ASN A 232 -1.58 -26.56 23.76
C ASN A 232 -0.07 -26.79 23.62
N GLU A 233 0.50 -27.56 24.57
CA GLU A 233 1.94 -27.85 24.62
C GLU A 233 2.49 -28.40 23.29
N TYR A 234 1.70 -29.16 22.55
CA TYR A 234 2.12 -29.69 21.25
C TYR A 234 2.38 -28.60 20.22
N ILE A 235 1.54 -27.53 20.17
CA ILE A 235 1.74 -26.41 19.24
C ILE A 235 2.99 -25.62 19.60
N THR A 236 3.21 -25.37 20.89
CA THR A 236 4.42 -24.68 21.35
C THR A 236 5.69 -25.47 21.01
N GLN A 237 5.65 -26.81 21.14
CA GLN A 237 6.76 -27.67 20.71
C GLN A 237 7.02 -27.59 19.21
N LEU A 238 5.99 -27.53 18.35
CA LEU A 238 6.18 -27.38 16.89
C LEU A 238 6.85 -26.07 16.55
N ILE A 239 6.44 -24.96 17.19
CA ILE A 239 7.05 -23.65 16.97
C ILE A 239 8.51 -23.65 17.42
N THR A 240 8.78 -24.10 18.65
CA THR A 240 10.13 -24.21 19.20
C THR A 240 11.03 -25.08 18.32
N LYS A 241 10.53 -26.21 17.82
CA LYS A 241 11.29 -27.08 16.92
C LYS A 241 11.62 -26.39 15.59
N CYS A 242 10.66 -25.67 15.00
CA CYS A 242 10.88 -24.90 13.80
C CYS A 242 11.97 -23.82 14.02
N GLU A 243 11.93 -23.13 15.15
CA GLU A 243 12.93 -22.12 15.52
C GLU A 243 14.33 -22.69 15.67
N LEU A 244 14.46 -23.86 16.30
CA LEU A 244 15.75 -24.52 16.53
C LEU A 244 16.35 -25.13 15.25
N GLU A 245 15.52 -25.81 14.46
CA GLU A 245 15.97 -26.55 13.28
C GLU A 245 15.92 -25.73 11.99
N SER A 246 15.26 -24.57 12.00
CA SER A 246 15.02 -23.69 10.82
C SER A 246 14.38 -24.45 9.65
N VAL A 247 13.47 -25.38 9.93
CA VAL A 247 12.74 -26.18 8.93
C VAL A 247 11.24 -25.96 9.03
N THR A 248 10.55 -26.07 7.89
CA THR A 248 9.08 -26.05 7.87
C THR A 248 8.55 -27.36 8.42
N ILE A 249 7.61 -27.28 9.35
CA ILE A 249 6.93 -28.41 9.97
C ILE A 249 5.45 -28.25 9.69
N SER A 250 4.79 -29.32 9.19
CA SER A 250 3.35 -29.32 8.94
C SER A 250 2.72 -30.54 9.58
N GLU A 251 1.63 -30.31 10.29
CA GLU A 251 0.86 -31.35 10.97
C GLU A 251 -0.64 -31.18 10.67
N SER A 252 -1.35 -32.28 10.57
CA SER A 252 -2.74 -32.29 10.17
C SER A 252 -3.64 -32.78 11.30
N GLN A 253 -4.86 -32.25 11.35
CA GLN A 253 -5.93 -32.67 12.26
C GLN A 253 -5.56 -32.57 13.75
N ILE A 254 -4.86 -31.49 14.12
CA ILE A 254 -4.53 -31.20 15.52
C ILE A 254 -5.76 -30.57 16.19
N LEU A 255 -6.06 -31.03 17.39
CA LEU A 255 -7.06 -30.41 18.26
C LEU A 255 -6.45 -29.22 18.99
N LEU A 256 -6.88 -28.02 18.65
CA LEU A 256 -6.52 -26.78 19.31
C LEU A 256 -7.59 -26.44 20.35
N GLU A 257 -7.19 -26.33 21.62
CA GLU A 257 -8.06 -25.92 22.72
C GLU A 257 -7.63 -24.55 23.24
N CYS A 258 -8.39 -23.50 22.91
CA CYS A 258 -8.13 -22.15 23.37
C CYS A 258 -9.40 -21.49 23.89
N ASN A 259 -9.32 -20.85 25.05
CA ASN A 259 -10.39 -20.08 25.66
C ASN A 259 -11.77 -20.81 25.65
N GLY A 260 -11.76 -22.11 26.02
CA GLY A 260 -12.98 -22.93 26.08
C GLY A 260 -13.56 -23.35 24.72
N LYS A 261 -12.87 -23.09 23.62
CA LYS A 261 -13.23 -23.54 22.27
C LYS A 261 -12.23 -24.61 21.81
N SER A 262 -12.78 -25.73 21.31
CA SER A 262 -11.98 -26.77 20.65
C SER A 262 -12.19 -26.68 19.14
N THR A 263 -11.12 -26.58 18.37
CA THR A 263 -11.13 -26.47 16.91
C THR A 263 -10.12 -27.44 16.31
N THR A 264 -10.53 -28.26 15.35
CA THR A 264 -9.60 -29.12 14.61
C THR A 264 -8.92 -28.28 13.52
N VAL A 265 -7.58 -28.25 13.52
CA VAL A 265 -6.79 -27.46 12.58
C VAL A 265 -5.72 -28.28 11.89
N ASN A 266 -5.40 -27.93 10.64
CA ASN A 266 -4.09 -28.20 10.06
C ASN A 266 -3.18 -27.04 10.44
N ILE A 267 -1.96 -27.33 10.87
CA ILE A 267 -0.98 -26.31 11.24
C ILE A 267 0.28 -26.47 10.42
N SER A 268 0.84 -25.36 9.97
CA SER A 268 2.15 -25.31 9.33
C SER A 268 2.96 -24.19 9.97
N VAL A 269 4.16 -24.51 10.40
CA VAL A 269 5.13 -23.59 11.01
C VAL A 269 6.35 -23.50 10.10
N SER A 270 6.72 -22.30 9.70
CA SER A 270 7.85 -22.05 8.81
C SER A 270 8.74 -20.94 9.39
N PRO A 271 10.08 -21.02 9.23
CA PRO A 271 10.95 -19.93 9.62
C PRO A 271 10.70 -18.70 8.74
N LEU A 272 10.66 -17.53 9.37
CA LEU A 272 10.60 -16.23 8.67
C LEU A 272 12.03 -15.74 8.46
N MET A 273 12.43 -15.55 7.20
CA MET A 273 13.78 -15.14 6.81
C MET A 273 13.83 -13.69 6.35
N ASN A 274 14.95 -13.01 6.60
CA ASN A 274 15.26 -11.72 6.00
C ASN A 274 15.89 -11.88 4.61
N ASP A 275 16.19 -10.75 3.95
CA ASP A 275 16.81 -10.71 2.62
C ASP A 275 18.22 -11.37 2.60
N SER A 276 18.88 -11.47 3.76
CA SER A 276 20.18 -12.13 3.93
C SER A 276 20.05 -13.62 4.22
N ASN A 277 18.83 -14.18 4.20
CA ASN A 277 18.52 -15.57 4.52
C ASN A 277 18.85 -15.94 5.97
N GLU A 278 18.71 -14.99 6.90
CA GLU A 278 18.84 -15.22 8.33
C GLU A 278 17.43 -15.29 8.96
N PRO A 279 17.19 -16.19 9.93
CA PRO A 279 15.90 -16.29 10.59
C PRO A 279 15.63 -15.01 11.42
N ILE A 280 14.45 -14.46 11.30
CA ILE A 280 13.97 -13.29 12.05
C ILE A 280 12.72 -13.59 12.89
N GLY A 281 12.26 -14.84 12.87
CA GLY A 281 11.10 -15.33 13.59
C GLY A 281 10.48 -16.53 12.92
N SER A 282 9.20 -16.77 13.17
CA SER A 282 8.42 -17.86 12.60
C SER A 282 7.09 -17.37 12.04
N VAL A 283 6.59 -18.05 11.01
CA VAL A 283 5.24 -17.90 10.48
C VAL A 283 4.46 -19.15 10.80
N VAL A 284 3.30 -19.00 11.43
CA VAL A 284 2.37 -20.08 11.75
C VAL A 284 1.10 -19.89 10.94
N ALA A 285 0.74 -20.90 10.15
CA ALA A 285 -0.50 -20.96 9.39
C ALA A 285 -1.41 -22.04 9.97
N MET A 286 -2.69 -21.74 10.17
CA MET A 286 -3.70 -22.63 10.75
C MET A 286 -4.93 -22.66 9.86
N GLU A 287 -5.33 -23.83 9.39
CA GLU A 287 -6.54 -24.04 8.61
C GLU A 287 -7.61 -24.68 9.49
N ASP A 288 -8.76 -24.03 9.66
CA ASP A 288 -9.89 -24.54 10.43
C ASP A 288 -10.67 -25.61 9.64
N LEU A 289 -10.65 -26.83 10.12
CA LEU A 289 -11.35 -27.97 9.52
C LEU A 289 -12.78 -28.15 10.03
N SER A 290 -13.28 -27.33 10.94
CA SER A 290 -14.58 -27.50 11.61
C SER A 290 -15.76 -27.61 10.64
N ASN A 291 -15.73 -26.90 9.52
CA ASN A 291 -16.78 -26.98 8.50
C ASN A 291 -16.72 -28.30 7.74
N LEU A 292 -15.54 -28.80 7.43
CA LEU A 292 -15.31 -30.08 6.78
C LEU A 292 -15.79 -31.23 7.68
N ASP A 293 -15.45 -31.15 8.98
CA ASP A 293 -15.87 -32.16 9.96
C ASP A 293 -17.39 -32.17 10.21
N LYS A 294 -18.02 -30.99 10.23
CA LYS A 294 -19.48 -30.87 10.27
C LYS A 294 -20.13 -31.49 9.02
N LEU A 295 -19.59 -31.23 7.85
CA LEU A 295 -20.06 -31.79 6.60
C LEU A 295 -19.92 -33.31 6.62
N LYS A 296 -18.75 -33.87 6.96
CA LYS A 296 -18.49 -35.30 7.11
C LYS A 296 -19.45 -35.93 8.11
N SER A 297 -19.68 -35.32 9.27
CA SER A 297 -20.59 -35.82 10.31
C SER A 297 -22.05 -35.82 9.85
N THR A 298 -22.44 -34.82 9.07
CA THR A 298 -23.79 -34.73 8.50
C THR A 298 -24.01 -35.82 7.43
N PHE A 299 -23.05 -36.00 6.54
CA PHE A 299 -23.09 -37.08 5.55
C PHE A 299 -23.19 -38.48 6.20
N LYS A 300 -22.44 -38.72 7.29
CA LYS A 300 -22.49 -39.99 8.06
C LYS A 300 -23.85 -40.27 8.67
N LYS A 301 -24.74 -39.29 8.87
CA LYS A 301 -26.09 -39.48 9.35
C LYS A 301 -27.04 -39.99 8.27
N TYR A 302 -26.80 -39.67 7.01
CA TYR A 302 -27.69 -39.99 5.88
C TYR A 302 -27.12 -41.05 4.96
N VAL A 303 -25.81 -41.32 5.00
CA VAL A 303 -25.12 -42.28 4.15
C VAL A 303 -24.32 -43.24 5.05
N SER A 304 -24.28 -44.53 4.70
CA SER A 304 -23.51 -45.49 5.49
C SER A 304 -22.04 -45.12 5.56
N LYS A 305 -21.40 -45.36 6.71
CA LYS A 305 -19.99 -45.03 6.93
C LYS A 305 -19.06 -45.56 5.81
N GLN A 306 -19.36 -46.76 5.33
CA GLN A 306 -18.60 -47.42 4.26
C GLN A 306 -18.64 -46.65 2.93
N ILE A 307 -19.79 -46.08 2.58
CA ILE A 307 -19.92 -45.28 1.34
C ILE A 307 -19.24 -43.93 1.49
N VAL A 308 -19.32 -43.28 2.67
CA VAL A 308 -18.64 -42.00 2.92
C VAL A 308 -17.12 -42.18 2.86
N ASP A 309 -16.60 -43.22 3.48
CA ASP A 309 -15.15 -43.49 3.50
C ASP A 309 -14.64 -43.82 2.07
N GLN A 310 -15.41 -44.61 1.29
CA GLN A 310 -15.10 -44.90 -0.12
C GLN A 310 -15.13 -43.67 -1.05
N LEU A 311 -16.07 -42.73 -0.84
CA LEU A 311 -16.15 -41.50 -1.61
C LEU A 311 -15.02 -40.52 -1.28
N LEU A 312 -14.49 -40.58 -0.06
CA LEU A 312 -13.37 -39.74 0.37
C LEU A 312 -12.00 -40.31 -0.04
N GLU A 313 -11.91 -41.64 -0.26
CA GLU A 313 -10.66 -42.30 -0.64
C GLU A 313 -10.50 -42.45 -2.17
N ASN A 314 -11.59 -42.33 -2.95
CA ASN A 314 -11.57 -42.59 -4.39
C ASN A 314 -12.24 -41.47 -5.18
N ASP A 315 -11.43 -40.56 -5.72
CA ASP A 315 -11.89 -39.45 -6.57
C ASP A 315 -12.62 -39.93 -7.86
N GLU A 316 -12.35 -41.18 -8.33
CA GLU A 316 -13.02 -41.75 -9.50
C GLU A 316 -14.49 -42.10 -9.26
N MET A 317 -14.88 -42.32 -8.02
CA MET A 317 -16.30 -42.60 -7.65
C MET A 317 -17.17 -41.31 -7.65
N LEU A 318 -16.58 -40.14 -7.72
CA LEU A 318 -17.30 -38.87 -7.87
C LEU A 318 -17.73 -38.60 -9.31
N ASN A 319 -17.24 -39.36 -10.27
CA ASN A 319 -17.64 -39.24 -11.66
C ASN A 319 -19.07 -39.77 -11.84
N LEU A 320 -19.94 -38.93 -12.36
CA LEU A 320 -21.31 -39.26 -12.74
C LEU A 320 -21.29 -40.33 -13.85
N GLY A 321 -21.27 -41.58 -13.46
CA GLY A 321 -21.36 -42.72 -14.36
C GLY A 321 -21.92 -43.95 -13.61
N GLY A 322 -22.86 -44.67 -14.18
CA GLY A 322 -23.34 -45.94 -13.64
C GLY A 322 -22.38 -47.07 -13.96
N GLN A 323 -22.16 -47.98 -13.02
CA GLN A 323 -21.48 -49.26 -13.27
C GLN A 323 -22.52 -50.38 -13.32
N GLU A 324 -22.39 -51.28 -14.28
CA GLU A 324 -23.22 -52.46 -14.42
C GLU A 324 -22.79 -53.49 -13.36
N GLN A 325 -23.70 -53.77 -12.40
CA GLN A 325 -23.45 -54.74 -11.33
C GLN A 325 -24.67 -55.67 -11.15
N GLU A 326 -24.40 -56.93 -10.89
CA GLU A 326 -25.44 -57.84 -10.41
C GLU A 326 -25.82 -57.47 -8.98
N ALA A 327 -27.07 -57.11 -8.76
CA ALA A 327 -27.58 -56.73 -7.45
C ALA A 327 -28.85 -57.50 -7.09
N THR A 328 -28.94 -57.96 -5.84
CA THR A 328 -30.17 -58.48 -5.27
C THR A 328 -30.89 -57.35 -4.56
N ILE A 329 -32.11 -57.00 -5.00
CA ILE A 329 -32.90 -55.94 -4.42
C ILE A 329 -33.97 -56.56 -3.50
N LEU A 330 -33.93 -56.22 -2.21
CA LEU A 330 -34.91 -56.61 -1.20
C LEU A 330 -35.81 -55.43 -0.84
N PHE A 331 -37.10 -55.58 -0.97
CA PHE A 331 -38.09 -54.66 -0.46
C PHE A 331 -38.70 -55.20 0.80
N SER A 332 -38.67 -54.42 1.89
CA SER A 332 -39.38 -54.76 3.14
C SER A 332 -40.18 -53.57 3.63
N ASP A 333 -41.34 -53.76 4.18
CA ASP A 333 -42.23 -52.75 4.72
C ASP A 333 -42.83 -53.19 6.04
N ILE A 334 -43.18 -52.23 6.90
CA ILE A 334 -43.81 -52.47 8.17
C ILE A 334 -45.32 -52.45 7.97
N ARG A 335 -46.01 -53.63 8.16
CA ARG A 335 -47.47 -53.75 8.01
C ARG A 335 -48.20 -52.81 8.98
N GLY A 336 -48.99 -51.88 8.42
CA GLY A 336 -49.82 -50.97 9.21
C GLY A 336 -49.05 -49.80 9.81
N PHE A 337 -47.84 -49.45 9.29
CA PHE A 337 -47.02 -48.37 9.77
C PHE A 337 -47.78 -47.05 9.81
N THR A 338 -48.55 -46.71 8.78
CA THR A 338 -49.35 -45.48 8.71
C THR A 338 -50.32 -45.36 9.88
N SER A 339 -51.08 -46.42 10.17
CA SER A 339 -52.05 -46.43 11.28
C SER A 339 -51.34 -46.41 12.65
N MET A 340 -50.17 -47.01 12.75
CA MET A 340 -49.39 -47.03 13.98
C MET A 340 -48.78 -45.67 14.25
N SER A 341 -48.21 -45.03 13.24
CA SER A 341 -47.52 -43.68 13.35
C SER A 341 -48.50 -42.54 13.63
N GLU A 342 -49.77 -42.65 13.18
CA GLU A 342 -50.83 -41.69 13.52
C GLU A 342 -51.17 -41.62 15.00
N THR A 343 -50.89 -42.70 15.74
CA THR A 343 -51.22 -42.85 17.19
C THR A 343 -50.02 -42.65 18.10
N MET A 344 -48.82 -42.51 17.54
CA MET A 344 -47.54 -42.33 18.28
C MET A 344 -47.06 -40.87 18.31
N ALA A 345 -46.34 -40.48 19.36
CA ALA A 345 -45.70 -39.20 19.39
C ALA A 345 -44.55 -39.16 18.38
N PRO A 346 -44.19 -37.98 17.79
CA PRO A 346 -43.15 -37.87 16.75
C PRO A 346 -41.77 -38.41 17.14
N ASN A 347 -41.48 -38.52 18.43
CA ASN A 347 -40.23 -39.06 18.98
C ASN A 347 -40.29 -40.58 19.23
N GLU A 348 -41.43 -41.22 19.01
CA GLU A 348 -41.67 -42.66 19.18
C GLU A 348 -41.79 -43.41 17.84
N VAL A 349 -41.97 -42.65 16.74
CA VAL A 349 -41.97 -43.12 15.35
C VAL A 349 -40.57 -43.24 14.82
#